data_9a24fbe9baf10fc0800196c3e93289e2
#
_entry.id   9a24fbe9baf10fc0800196c3e93289e2
#
_cell.length_a   1.000
_cell.length_b   1.000
_cell.length_c   1.000
_cell.angle_alpha   90.00
_cell.angle_beta   90.00
_cell.angle_gamma   90.00
#
_symmetry.space_group_name_H-M   'P 1'
#
loop_
_entity.id
_entity.type
_entity.pdbx_description
1 polymer ?
#
loop_
_entity_poly.entity_id
_entity_poly.type
_entity_poly.pdbx_seq_one_letter_code
_entity_poly.pdbx_strand_id
1 'polypeptide(L)'
;MAAGSPKLCQQAPAGQAPQPRPLPGLVTEVRNIYTNIKTNITKAADQFPEDKYGWSPTPEVRTWAGLLGHLTDDNNGACWLLAGEAAAQPRFDNGGKPTDAAKGLKKADIVAKLGESFARCDKAFDAVNDQNMAERNGQTNRSKFGALFYNTQHINEHYGNIVTYMRLQGMVPPSSAPRGGGPAPR
;
A
#
# COMPACT_ATOMS: atom_id res chain seq x y z
N MET A 1 3.80 78.10 25.40
CA MET A 1 4.52 76.82 25.59
C MET A 1 3.44 75.69 25.69
N ALA A 2 3.29 74.93 24.62
CA ALA A 2 2.32 73.88 24.57
C ALA A 2 3.07 72.53 24.71
N ALA A 3 2.80 71.82 25.80
CA ALA A 3 3.37 70.49 26.05
C ALA A 3 2.67 69.42 25.23
N GLY A 4 3.41 68.80 24.32
CA GLY A 4 2.92 67.64 23.52
C GLY A 4 2.89 66.39 24.38
N SER A 5 1.71 65.76 24.43
CA SER A 5 1.52 64.46 25.07
C SER A 5 2.18 63.31 24.28
N PRO A 6 2.88 62.38 24.93
CA PRO A 6 3.50 61.26 24.22
C PRO A 6 2.43 60.28 23.72
N LYS A 7 2.49 59.90 22.42
CA LYS A 7 1.68 58.86 21.83
C LYS A 7 2.14 57.49 22.37
N LEU A 8 1.28 56.80 23.12
CA LEU A 8 1.48 55.39 23.45
C LEU A 8 1.51 54.56 22.16
N CYS A 9 2.59 53.83 21.92
CA CYS A 9 2.63 52.76 20.92
C CYS A 9 1.70 51.65 21.35
N GLN A 10 0.57 51.50 20.68
CA GLN A 10 -0.28 50.31 20.81
C GLN A 10 0.47 49.11 20.22
N GLN A 11 0.82 48.14 21.08
CA GLN A 11 1.32 46.85 20.64
C GLN A 11 0.22 46.12 19.86
N ALA A 12 0.54 45.67 18.64
CA ALA A 12 -0.34 44.81 17.87
C ALA A 12 -0.61 43.51 18.67
N PRO A 13 -1.85 42.96 18.60
CA PRO A 13 -2.16 41.71 19.30
C PRO A 13 -1.24 40.60 18.77
N ALA A 14 -0.59 39.89 19.72
CA ALA A 14 0.23 38.73 19.39
C ALA A 14 -0.63 37.73 18.60
N GLY A 15 -0.26 37.46 17.35
CA GLY A 15 -0.97 36.51 16.51
C GLY A 15 -1.02 35.15 17.20
N GLN A 16 -2.21 34.61 17.36
CA GLN A 16 -2.39 33.24 17.85
C GLN A 16 -1.59 32.30 16.98
N ALA A 17 -0.75 31.46 17.59
CA ALA A 17 -0.07 30.39 16.90
C ALA A 17 -1.11 29.53 16.14
N PRO A 18 -0.81 29.09 14.89
CA PRO A 18 -1.74 28.24 14.14
C PRO A 18 -2.12 27.02 14.97
N GLN A 19 -3.43 26.82 15.17
CA GLN A 19 -3.91 25.63 15.87
C GLN A 19 -3.53 24.38 15.06
N PRO A 20 -3.02 23.32 15.73
CA PRO A 20 -2.71 22.08 15.04
C PRO A 20 -3.98 21.52 14.38
N ARG A 21 -3.89 21.11 13.11
CA ARG A 21 -5.01 20.45 12.44
C ARG A 21 -5.35 19.15 13.16
N PRO A 22 -6.65 18.80 13.28
CA PRO A 22 -7.06 17.51 13.83
C PRO A 22 -6.36 16.37 13.08
N LEU A 23 -5.90 15.36 13.80
CA LEU A 23 -5.35 14.14 13.20
C LEU A 23 -6.47 13.36 12.50
N PRO A 24 -6.18 12.69 11.38
CA PRO A 24 -7.12 11.74 10.80
C PRO A 24 -7.34 10.57 11.76
N GLY A 25 -8.49 9.89 11.63
CA GLY A 25 -8.75 8.66 12.40
C GLY A 25 -7.80 7.52 12.00
N LEU A 26 -7.66 6.52 12.88
CA LEU A 26 -6.71 5.40 12.71
C LEU A 26 -6.92 4.63 11.41
N VAL A 27 -8.18 4.40 11.01
CA VAL A 27 -8.48 3.72 9.75
C VAL A 27 -7.98 4.53 8.55
N THR A 28 -8.14 5.86 8.60
CA THR A 28 -7.65 6.75 7.54
C THR A 28 -6.12 6.76 7.47
N GLU A 29 -5.43 6.75 8.59
CA GLU A 29 -3.95 6.69 8.61
C GLU A 29 -3.44 5.41 7.98
N VAL A 30 -3.99 4.24 8.35
CA VAL A 30 -3.60 2.96 7.76
C VAL A 30 -3.96 2.90 6.28
N ARG A 31 -5.11 3.44 5.87
CA ARG A 31 -5.51 3.55 4.47
C ARG A 31 -4.52 4.38 3.64
N ASN A 32 -4.01 5.47 4.17
CA ASN A 32 -3.00 6.30 3.49
C ASN A 32 -1.69 5.53 3.27
N ILE A 33 -1.26 4.75 4.27
CA ILE A 33 -0.09 3.87 4.16
C ILE A 33 -0.34 2.80 3.10
N TYR A 34 -1.46 2.08 3.17
CA TYR A 34 -1.88 1.08 2.19
C TYR A 34 -1.89 1.65 0.76
N THR A 35 -2.50 2.82 0.56
CA THR A 35 -2.60 3.46 -0.76
C THR A 35 -1.23 3.77 -1.37
N ASN A 36 -0.28 4.21 -0.55
CA ASN A 36 1.09 4.45 -0.99
C ASN A 36 1.77 3.15 -1.43
N ILE A 37 1.69 2.10 -0.60
CA ILE A 37 2.28 0.79 -0.89
C ILE A 37 1.66 0.20 -2.16
N LYS A 38 0.32 0.17 -2.27
CA LYS A 38 -0.43 -0.26 -3.45
C LYS A 38 0.06 0.45 -4.72
N THR A 39 0.17 1.78 -4.67
CA THR A 39 0.65 2.59 -5.81
C THR A 39 2.05 2.17 -6.25
N ASN A 40 2.94 1.95 -5.29
CA ASN A 40 4.31 1.53 -5.58
C ASN A 40 4.37 0.10 -6.15
N ILE A 41 3.60 -0.84 -5.61
CA ILE A 41 3.53 -2.22 -6.12
C ILE A 41 2.98 -2.25 -7.55
N THR A 42 1.89 -1.53 -7.81
CA THR A 42 1.29 -1.46 -9.16
C THR A 42 2.28 -0.91 -10.18
N LYS A 43 2.93 0.22 -9.86
CA LYS A 43 3.96 0.79 -10.73
C LYS A 43 5.14 -0.16 -10.95
N ALA A 44 5.60 -0.85 -9.92
CA ALA A 44 6.68 -1.83 -10.05
C ALA A 44 6.29 -2.99 -10.96
N ALA A 45 5.07 -3.51 -10.83
CA ALA A 45 4.54 -4.56 -11.70
C ALA A 45 4.51 -4.12 -13.16
N ASP A 46 4.04 -2.90 -13.45
CA ASP A 46 4.00 -2.35 -14.80
C ASP A 46 5.40 -2.13 -15.39
N GLN A 47 6.33 -1.62 -14.59
CA GLN A 47 7.69 -1.30 -15.04
C GLN A 47 8.57 -2.52 -15.28
N PHE A 48 8.34 -3.63 -14.57
CA PHE A 48 9.21 -4.81 -14.67
C PHE A 48 9.04 -5.49 -16.03
N PRO A 49 10.15 -5.83 -16.74
CA PRO A 49 10.08 -6.43 -18.06
C PRO A 49 9.38 -7.77 -18.08
N GLU A 50 8.54 -8.03 -19.10
CA GLU A 50 7.74 -9.26 -19.19
C GLU A 50 8.61 -10.52 -19.30
N ASP A 51 9.69 -10.45 -20.07
CA ASP A 51 10.66 -11.54 -20.24
C ASP A 51 11.34 -11.95 -18.93
N LYS A 52 11.28 -11.10 -17.90
CA LYS A 52 11.86 -11.33 -16.56
C LYS A 52 10.84 -11.73 -15.51
N TYR A 53 9.56 -11.92 -15.87
CA TYR A 53 8.53 -12.31 -14.89
C TYR A 53 8.80 -13.68 -14.26
N GLY A 54 9.46 -14.59 -14.99
CA GLY A 54 9.90 -15.88 -14.46
C GLY A 54 11.23 -15.86 -13.69
N TRP A 55 11.86 -14.68 -13.54
CA TRP A 55 13.14 -14.57 -12.86
C TRP A 55 12.99 -14.51 -11.34
N SER A 56 13.95 -15.09 -10.61
CA SER A 56 14.12 -14.96 -9.16
C SER A 56 15.61 -14.76 -8.83
N PRO A 57 15.94 -14.09 -7.72
CA PRO A 57 17.33 -13.93 -7.27
C PRO A 57 18.03 -15.27 -6.98
N THR A 58 17.33 -16.20 -6.35
CA THR A 58 17.79 -17.56 -6.03
C THR A 58 16.64 -18.55 -6.23
N PRO A 59 16.93 -19.88 -6.36
CA PRO A 59 15.88 -20.90 -6.53
C PRO A 59 14.92 -21.03 -5.33
N GLU A 60 15.33 -20.59 -4.15
CA GLU A 60 14.58 -20.75 -2.90
C GLU A 60 13.50 -19.68 -2.72
N VAL A 61 13.62 -18.55 -3.45
CA VAL A 61 12.67 -17.45 -3.34
C VAL A 61 11.71 -17.41 -4.54
N ARG A 62 10.58 -16.72 -4.37
CA ARG A 62 9.58 -16.58 -5.43
C ARG A 62 10.17 -15.94 -6.68
N THR A 63 9.68 -16.35 -7.85
CA THR A 63 9.88 -15.56 -9.06
C THR A 63 9.14 -14.22 -8.93
N TRP A 64 9.45 -13.26 -9.80
CA TRP A 64 8.70 -11.99 -9.83
C TRP A 64 7.19 -12.23 -9.98
N ALA A 65 6.79 -13.07 -10.95
CA ALA A 65 5.39 -13.48 -11.13
C ALA A 65 4.83 -14.15 -9.88
N GLY A 66 5.59 -15.05 -9.26
CA GLY A 66 5.20 -15.73 -8.02
C GLY A 66 5.02 -14.78 -6.85
N LEU A 67 5.81 -13.71 -6.75
CA LEU A 67 5.67 -12.69 -5.72
C LEU A 67 4.39 -11.87 -5.92
N LEU A 68 4.08 -11.45 -7.17
CA LEU A 68 2.85 -10.74 -7.47
C LEU A 68 1.60 -11.61 -7.30
N GLY A 69 1.68 -12.91 -7.67
CA GLY A 69 0.62 -13.88 -7.44
C GLY A 69 0.33 -14.06 -5.95
N HIS A 70 1.38 -14.17 -5.13
CA HIS A 70 1.26 -14.25 -3.67
C HIS A 70 0.58 -12.99 -3.08
N LEU A 71 1.00 -11.80 -3.49
CA LEU A 71 0.34 -10.55 -3.09
C LEU A 71 -1.14 -10.51 -3.47
N THR A 72 -1.48 -11.00 -4.66
CA THR A 72 -2.87 -11.12 -5.12
C THR A 72 -3.68 -12.02 -4.18
N ASP A 73 -3.13 -13.18 -3.82
CA ASP A 73 -3.77 -14.15 -2.94
C ASP A 73 -3.97 -13.61 -1.52
N ASP A 74 -3.00 -12.87 -1.01
CA ASP A 74 -3.09 -12.27 0.32
C ASP A 74 -4.12 -11.16 0.38
N ASN A 75 -4.15 -10.27 -0.62
CA ASN A 75 -5.21 -9.28 -0.75
C ASN A 75 -6.59 -9.93 -0.82
N ASN A 76 -6.73 -10.98 -1.65
CA ASN A 76 -7.97 -11.72 -1.78
C ASN A 76 -8.39 -12.34 -0.45
N GLY A 77 -7.46 -13.00 0.25
CA GLY A 77 -7.72 -13.63 1.54
C GLY A 77 -8.04 -12.66 2.68
N ALA A 78 -7.41 -11.47 2.69
CA ALA A 78 -7.60 -10.50 3.76
C ALA A 78 -8.84 -9.62 3.56
N CYS A 79 -9.20 -9.31 2.31
CA CYS A 79 -10.15 -8.24 2.01
C CYS A 79 -11.54 -8.72 1.57
N TRP A 80 -11.72 -9.97 1.06
CA TRP A 80 -12.98 -10.41 0.46
C TRP A 80 -14.19 -10.26 1.39
N LEU A 81 -14.03 -10.64 2.65
CA LEU A 81 -15.13 -10.60 3.63
C LEU A 81 -15.54 -9.16 3.94
N LEU A 82 -14.58 -8.27 4.14
CA LEU A 82 -14.82 -6.85 4.39
C LEU A 82 -15.38 -6.13 3.15
N ALA A 83 -15.02 -6.59 1.97
CA ALA A 83 -15.57 -6.09 0.70
C ALA A 83 -17.01 -6.58 0.43
N GLY A 84 -17.58 -7.39 1.33
CA GLY A 84 -18.94 -7.91 1.20
C GLY A 84 -19.10 -9.03 0.16
N GLU A 85 -18.02 -9.74 -0.18
CA GLU A 85 -18.07 -10.85 -1.12
C GLU A 85 -18.53 -12.15 -0.44
N ALA A 86 -19.28 -12.99 -1.18
CA ALA A 86 -19.84 -14.24 -0.65
C ALA A 86 -18.77 -15.32 -0.43
N ALA A 87 -17.67 -15.28 -1.17
CA ALA A 87 -16.58 -16.24 -1.08
C ALA A 87 -15.23 -15.61 -1.43
N ALA A 88 -14.16 -16.17 -0.87
CA ALA A 88 -12.81 -15.84 -1.27
C ALA A 88 -12.54 -16.24 -2.72
N GLN A 89 -11.71 -15.45 -3.41
CA GLN A 89 -11.32 -15.76 -4.77
C GLN A 89 -10.35 -16.96 -4.81
N PRO A 90 -10.33 -17.72 -5.92
CA PRO A 90 -9.33 -18.78 -6.12
C PRO A 90 -7.91 -18.24 -5.97
N ARG A 91 -7.04 -19.03 -5.37
CA ARG A 91 -5.64 -18.67 -5.16
C ARG A 91 -4.77 -19.06 -6.36
N PHE A 92 -3.76 -18.23 -6.66
CA PHE A 92 -2.66 -18.63 -7.54
C PHE A 92 -1.74 -19.65 -6.88
N ASP A 93 -1.55 -19.48 -5.57
CA ASP A 93 -0.73 -20.36 -4.76
C ASP A 93 -1.62 -21.46 -4.17
N ASN A 94 -1.68 -22.57 -4.84
CA ASN A 94 -2.44 -23.77 -4.37
C ASN A 94 -1.70 -24.52 -3.25
N GLY A 95 -0.88 -23.85 -2.44
CA GLY A 95 -0.02 -24.48 -1.44
C GLY A 95 1.22 -25.14 -2.04
N GLY A 96 1.52 -24.83 -3.29
CA GLY A 96 2.71 -25.29 -4.00
C GLY A 96 4.00 -24.58 -3.57
N LYS A 97 5.07 -24.84 -4.30
CA LYS A 97 6.35 -24.17 -4.07
C LYS A 97 6.19 -22.67 -4.33
N PRO A 98 6.90 -21.81 -3.56
CA PRO A 98 6.85 -20.34 -3.74
C PRO A 98 7.12 -19.86 -5.17
N THR A 99 7.87 -20.65 -5.95
CA THR A 99 8.22 -20.36 -7.35
C THR A 99 7.13 -20.69 -8.36
N ASP A 100 6.10 -21.43 -7.97
CA ASP A 100 5.09 -21.95 -8.91
C ASP A 100 3.84 -21.06 -9.02
N ALA A 101 3.63 -20.15 -8.06
CA ALA A 101 2.53 -19.20 -8.11
C ALA A 101 2.60 -18.36 -9.41
N ALA A 102 1.48 -18.24 -10.11
CA ALA A 102 1.36 -17.54 -11.39
C ALA A 102 2.28 -18.06 -12.53
N LYS A 103 2.90 -19.25 -12.38
CA LYS A 103 3.73 -19.86 -13.43
C LYS A 103 2.92 -20.07 -14.71
N GLY A 104 3.47 -19.62 -15.82
CA GLY A 104 2.85 -19.76 -17.15
C GLY A 104 1.79 -18.70 -17.49
N LEU A 105 1.47 -17.80 -16.58
CA LEU A 105 0.61 -16.66 -16.86
C LEU A 105 1.41 -15.53 -17.52
N LYS A 106 0.75 -14.81 -18.43
CA LYS A 106 1.31 -13.60 -19.04
C LYS A 106 1.32 -12.44 -18.02
N LYS A 107 2.24 -11.50 -18.21
CA LYS A 107 2.31 -10.26 -17.43
C LYS A 107 0.95 -9.57 -17.33
N ALA A 108 0.26 -9.41 -18.47
CA ALA A 108 -1.05 -8.73 -18.50
C ALA A 108 -2.07 -9.37 -17.57
N ASP A 109 -2.15 -10.72 -17.53
CA ASP A 109 -3.09 -11.44 -16.69
C ASP A 109 -2.75 -11.28 -15.20
N ILE A 110 -1.46 -11.34 -14.86
CA ILE A 110 -0.99 -11.17 -13.48
C ILE A 110 -1.29 -9.75 -12.98
N VAL A 111 -0.96 -8.74 -13.80
CA VAL A 111 -1.21 -7.32 -13.46
C VAL A 111 -2.70 -7.04 -13.33
N ALA A 112 -3.54 -7.59 -14.21
CA ALA A 112 -4.99 -7.46 -14.11
C ALA A 112 -5.54 -8.03 -12.80
N LYS A 113 -5.16 -9.28 -12.46
CA LYS A 113 -5.59 -9.94 -11.22
C LYS A 113 -5.09 -9.24 -9.96
N LEU A 114 -3.86 -8.73 -9.97
CA LEU A 114 -3.33 -7.91 -8.89
C LEU A 114 -4.16 -6.63 -8.73
N GLY A 115 -4.52 -5.96 -9.83
CA GLY A 115 -5.39 -4.78 -9.83
C GLY A 115 -6.78 -5.08 -9.25
N GLU A 116 -7.41 -6.19 -9.63
CA GLU A 116 -8.69 -6.64 -9.08
C GLU A 116 -8.60 -6.90 -7.57
N SER A 117 -7.51 -7.52 -7.10
CA SER A 117 -7.29 -7.78 -5.68
C SER A 117 -7.14 -6.48 -4.87
N PHE A 118 -6.45 -5.49 -5.41
CA PHE A 118 -6.37 -4.16 -4.80
C PHE A 118 -7.71 -3.43 -4.79
N ALA A 119 -8.50 -3.52 -5.87
CA ALA A 119 -9.84 -2.94 -5.89
C ALA A 119 -10.76 -3.55 -4.82
N ARG A 120 -10.60 -4.84 -4.52
CA ARG A 120 -11.28 -5.52 -3.41
C ARG A 120 -10.87 -4.94 -2.06
N CYS A 121 -9.58 -4.75 -1.84
CA CYS A 121 -9.10 -4.12 -0.62
C CYS A 121 -9.53 -2.65 -0.48
N ASP A 122 -9.64 -1.90 -1.58
CA ASP A 122 -10.21 -0.55 -1.55
C ASP A 122 -11.64 -0.57 -1.00
N LYS A 123 -12.49 -1.49 -1.48
CA LYS A 123 -13.86 -1.67 -0.95
C LYS A 123 -13.87 -2.08 0.53
N ALA A 124 -12.93 -2.93 0.95
CA ALA A 124 -12.78 -3.31 2.34
C ALA A 124 -12.45 -2.10 3.23
N PHE A 125 -11.56 -1.21 2.78
CA PHE A 125 -11.28 0.05 3.47
C PHE A 125 -12.48 1.00 3.49
N ASP A 126 -13.29 1.03 2.42
CA ASP A 126 -14.51 1.86 2.36
C ASP A 126 -15.58 1.38 3.36
N ALA A 127 -15.60 0.09 3.68
CA ALA A 127 -16.56 -0.51 4.63
C ALA A 127 -16.17 -0.33 6.10
N VAL A 128 -14.94 0.12 6.41
CA VAL A 128 -14.43 0.24 7.77
C VAL A 128 -14.15 1.70 8.12
N ASN A 129 -14.57 2.10 9.31
CA ASN A 129 -14.33 3.43 9.88
C ASN A 129 -14.01 3.32 11.37
N ASP A 130 -13.70 4.45 12.03
CA ASP A 130 -13.30 4.46 13.43
C ASP A 130 -14.39 4.02 14.40
N GLN A 131 -15.68 4.04 14.00
CA GLN A 131 -16.80 3.57 14.82
C GLN A 131 -16.95 2.04 14.79
N ASN A 132 -16.68 1.39 13.64
CA ASN A 132 -16.87 -0.06 13.48
C ASN A 132 -15.56 -0.86 13.42
N MET A 133 -14.40 -0.21 13.49
CA MET A 133 -13.09 -0.85 13.33
C MET A 133 -12.77 -1.94 14.35
N ALA A 134 -13.32 -1.83 15.57
CA ALA A 134 -13.11 -2.80 16.64
C ALA A 134 -14.01 -4.04 16.51
N GLU A 135 -15.03 -4.01 15.67
CA GLU A 135 -15.91 -5.14 15.46
C GLU A 135 -15.15 -6.34 14.88
N ARG A 136 -15.64 -7.55 15.20
CA ARG A 136 -15.06 -8.77 14.64
C ARG A 136 -15.23 -8.82 13.12
N ASN A 137 -14.20 -9.23 12.43
CA ASN A 137 -14.25 -9.50 10.98
C ASN A 137 -14.82 -10.89 10.72
N GLY A 138 -16.15 -10.98 10.65
CA GLY A 138 -16.88 -12.24 10.46
C GLY A 138 -16.53 -13.27 11.52
N GLN A 139 -16.21 -14.48 11.10
CA GLN A 139 -15.82 -15.60 12.01
C GLN A 139 -14.30 -15.65 12.25
N THR A 140 -13.53 -14.67 11.79
CA THR A 140 -12.09 -14.65 12.01
C THR A 140 -11.73 -14.25 13.45
N ASN A 141 -10.49 -14.49 13.86
CA ASN A 141 -9.97 -14.04 15.15
C ASN A 141 -9.43 -12.61 15.13
N ARG A 142 -9.78 -11.81 14.11
CA ARG A 142 -9.32 -10.43 13.94
C ARG A 142 -10.50 -9.46 14.01
N SER A 143 -10.24 -8.24 14.49
CA SER A 143 -11.14 -7.12 14.26
C SER A 143 -11.07 -6.69 12.77
N LYS A 144 -12.04 -5.91 12.33
CA LYS A 144 -12.03 -5.30 10.98
C LYS A 144 -10.75 -4.52 10.74
N PHE A 145 -10.35 -3.66 11.70
CA PHE A 145 -9.08 -2.94 11.65
C PHE A 145 -7.87 -3.88 11.62
N GLY A 146 -7.88 -4.91 12.47
CA GLY A 146 -6.80 -5.89 12.53
C GLY A 146 -6.59 -6.64 11.20
N ALA A 147 -7.65 -6.88 10.43
CA ALA A 147 -7.56 -7.48 9.10
C ALA A 147 -6.91 -6.51 8.08
N LEU A 148 -7.34 -5.24 8.05
CA LEU A 148 -6.79 -4.22 7.17
C LEU A 148 -5.33 -3.88 7.52
N PHE A 149 -5.02 -3.76 8.80
CA PHE A 149 -3.67 -3.50 9.27
C PHE A 149 -2.72 -4.65 8.91
N TYR A 150 -3.14 -5.89 9.15
CA TYR A 150 -2.36 -7.07 8.78
C TYR A 150 -2.06 -7.10 7.27
N ASN A 151 -3.08 -6.89 6.44
CA ASN A 151 -2.88 -6.85 5.00
C ASN A 151 -1.89 -5.74 4.60
N THR A 152 -2.05 -4.53 5.17
CA THR A 152 -1.17 -3.40 4.89
C THR A 152 0.28 -3.70 5.28
N GLN A 153 0.51 -4.30 6.44
CA GLN A 153 1.83 -4.70 6.91
C GLN A 153 2.43 -5.77 6.00
N HIS A 154 1.66 -6.78 5.61
CA HIS A 154 2.11 -7.89 4.78
C HIS A 154 2.49 -7.46 3.36
N ILE A 155 1.67 -6.62 2.70
CA ILE A 155 2.03 -6.10 1.39
C ILE A 155 3.25 -5.17 1.45
N ASN A 156 3.49 -4.49 2.58
CA ASN A 156 4.69 -3.68 2.79
C ASN A 156 5.95 -4.52 2.92
N GLU A 157 5.87 -5.65 3.63
CA GLU A 157 6.97 -6.64 3.70
C GLU A 157 7.38 -7.10 2.30
N HIS A 158 6.41 -7.48 1.48
CA HIS A 158 6.67 -7.92 0.11
C HIS A 158 7.08 -6.77 -0.83
N TYR A 159 6.65 -5.54 -0.57
CA TYR A 159 7.18 -4.39 -1.30
C TYR A 159 8.69 -4.22 -1.05
N GLY A 160 9.20 -4.53 0.13
CA GLY A 160 10.63 -4.60 0.39
C GLY A 160 11.35 -5.60 -0.52
N ASN A 161 10.75 -6.78 -0.73
CA ASN A 161 11.28 -7.77 -1.68
C ASN A 161 11.25 -7.25 -3.12
N ILE A 162 10.15 -6.62 -3.56
CA ILE A 162 10.01 -5.98 -4.88
C ILE A 162 11.13 -4.95 -5.10
N VAL A 163 11.39 -4.08 -4.13
CA VAL A 163 12.47 -3.09 -4.18
C VAL A 163 13.83 -3.76 -4.40
N THR A 164 14.09 -4.85 -3.68
CA THR A 164 15.34 -5.61 -3.83
C THR A 164 15.45 -6.24 -5.21
N TYR A 165 14.39 -6.88 -5.70
CA TYR A 165 14.39 -7.52 -7.03
C TYR A 165 14.61 -6.51 -8.15
N MET A 166 13.95 -5.34 -8.10
CA MET A 166 14.16 -4.28 -9.08
C MET A 166 15.60 -3.79 -9.10
N ARG A 167 16.21 -3.57 -7.94
CA ARG A 167 17.61 -3.13 -7.84
C ARG A 167 18.60 -4.17 -8.38
N LEU A 168 18.36 -5.44 -8.12
CA LEU A 168 19.18 -6.54 -8.68
C LEU A 168 19.08 -6.60 -10.22
N GLN A 169 18.00 -6.09 -10.80
CA GLN A 169 17.82 -5.94 -12.25
C GLN A 169 18.25 -4.56 -12.77
N GLY A 170 18.94 -3.75 -11.96
CA GLY A 170 19.41 -2.41 -12.35
C GLY A 170 18.29 -1.36 -12.48
N MET A 171 17.11 -1.63 -11.93
CA MET A 171 15.95 -0.74 -12.02
C MET A 171 15.82 0.13 -10.78
N VAL A 172 15.26 1.35 -10.95
CA VAL A 172 14.92 2.24 -9.84
C VAL A 172 13.52 1.91 -9.34
N PRO A 173 13.34 1.50 -8.06
CA PRO A 173 12.02 1.24 -7.52
C PRO A 173 11.14 2.50 -7.47
N PRO A 174 9.81 2.39 -7.58
CA PRO A 174 8.89 3.55 -7.57
C PRO A 174 9.05 4.46 -6.34
N SER A 175 9.29 3.90 -5.16
CA SER A 175 9.51 4.69 -3.93
C SER A 175 10.84 5.46 -3.91
N SER A 176 11.78 5.11 -4.79
CA SER A 176 13.08 5.78 -4.93
C SER A 176 13.17 6.67 -6.17
N ALA A 177 12.10 6.73 -6.97
CA ALA A 177 12.04 7.60 -8.14
C ALA A 177 12.03 9.09 -7.68
N PRO A 178 12.73 9.99 -8.41
CA PRO A 178 12.75 11.41 -8.09
C PRO A 178 11.33 11.98 -8.10
N ARG A 179 10.98 12.75 -7.06
CA ARG A 179 9.71 13.48 -7.01
C ARG A 179 9.81 14.65 -8.00
N GLY A 180 9.11 14.57 -9.15
CA GLY A 180 9.10 15.66 -10.13
C GLY A 180 9.88 15.42 -11.41
N GLY A 181 10.21 14.17 -11.79
CA GLY A 181 10.69 13.83 -13.14
C GLY A 181 12.16 14.19 -13.44
N GLY A 182 12.98 14.47 -12.44
CA GLY A 182 14.43 14.60 -12.61
C GLY A 182 15.13 13.23 -12.75
N PRO A 183 16.33 13.15 -13.38
CA PRO A 183 17.08 11.92 -13.46
C PRO A 183 17.45 11.42 -12.06
N ALA A 184 17.39 10.10 -11.84
CA ALA A 184 17.82 9.48 -10.59
C ALA A 184 19.31 9.78 -10.34
N PRO A 185 19.73 10.07 -9.09
CA PRO A 185 21.15 10.12 -8.76
C PRO A 185 21.78 8.74 -9.02
N ARG A 186 22.93 8.74 -9.69
CA ARG A 186 23.74 7.54 -9.98
C ARG A 186 24.38 7.01 -8.72
#